data_f323512e086a1f589aecf8df8b466801
#
_entry.id   f323512e086a1f589aecf8df8b466801
#
_cell.length_a   1.000
_cell.length_b   1.000
_cell.length_c   1.000
_cell.angle_alpha   90.00
_cell.angle_beta   90.00
_cell.angle_gamma   90.00
#
_symmetry.space_group_name_H-M   'P 1'
#
loop_
_entity.id
_entity.type
_entity.pdbx_description
1 polymer ?
#
loop_
_entity_poly.entity_id
_entity_poly.type
_entity_poly.pdbx_seq_one_letter_code
_entity_poly.pdbx_strand_id
1 'polypeptide(L)'
;MVNSKKITIFVTVNKRVDIEEYLKEFRSLVKRLEGQVADLTDDNARLNRRVEAQNVEIRSLKSENKALKEKLAKYEDPEPLKNSGNSSVPPSKEKMGDEIKRRTTSLREKSGRKPGGQPGHVGCTKIMLDAPSEIEMHKPNYCKDCGRDLSDIEGHMEYEDECIGFIVVPKTTRHRYYSKTCTCGCCNKLEIPKRKNPVYYSNDVKTLVVYLNAVMCMPYNRIKSFLKDVMHIDLSEGSIRNFIEGAGQKADKICERISNELTNSPVAGADESGFYVNGKLKWAWILQNPRLTLTWIAKGRAAKEMTDKFGEDALKDTVLTTDRHSAYFSMNVKGHQICIAHLLRNLNYLNELDKEQTWSARMQELLRKAVHWRNQNPEVNTDTSTWIASLDKLLNENLDKFKKPFRQIRNSLRKLKDHVFRFLEDYRIPSHNNASEGGIRIIKVKQKRSGGFRSDQGAEDFLAIHSVADTAKKNQYSRWDAVLALV
;
A
#
# COMPACT_ATOMS: atom_id res chain seq x y z
N MET A 1 6.94 -3.61 64.57
CA MET A 1 7.50 -4.64 65.45
C MET A 1 7.59 -5.93 64.60
N VAL A 2 8.75 -6.27 64.09
CA VAL A 2 9.00 -7.55 63.41
C VAL A 2 10.21 -8.16 64.10
N ASN A 3 9.97 -9.29 64.77
CA ASN A 3 10.91 -10.06 65.55
C ASN A 3 12.10 -10.53 64.70
N SER A 4 13.32 -10.21 65.13
CA SER A 4 14.56 -10.76 64.63
C SER A 4 14.72 -12.20 65.03
N LYS A 5 14.33 -13.16 64.25
CA LYS A 5 14.80 -14.53 64.37
C LYS A 5 16.08 -14.71 63.62
N LYS A 6 17.18 -14.96 64.24
CA LYS A 6 18.46 -15.38 63.67
C LYS A 6 18.25 -16.67 62.88
N ILE A 7 18.45 -16.64 61.61
CA ILE A 7 18.50 -17.84 60.77
C ILE A 7 19.98 -18.12 60.49
N THR A 8 20.49 -19.19 61.06
CA THR A 8 21.84 -19.69 60.78
C THR A 8 21.72 -20.79 59.72
N ILE A 9 22.19 -20.52 58.56
CA ILE A 9 22.30 -21.51 57.48
C ILE A 9 23.71 -22.11 57.53
N PHE A 10 23.82 -23.41 57.78
CA PHE A 10 25.07 -24.14 57.66
C PHE A 10 25.33 -24.52 56.20
N VAL A 11 26.30 -23.89 55.59
CA VAL A 11 26.91 -24.37 54.33
C VAL A 11 28.24 -25.01 54.71
N THR A 12 28.35 -26.27 54.44
CA THR A 12 29.57 -27.08 54.66
C THR A 12 30.62 -26.73 53.61
N VAL A 13 31.33 -25.64 53.81
CA VAL A 13 32.72 -25.43 53.36
C VAL A 13 33.33 -24.41 54.31
N ASN A 14 34.40 -24.81 55.03
CA ASN A 14 35.20 -24.13 56.01
C ASN A 14 35.39 -22.61 55.85
N LYS A 15 34.42 -21.82 56.18
CA LYS A 15 34.51 -20.44 56.70
C LYS A 15 33.13 -20.05 57.21
N ARG A 16 33.00 -19.75 58.50
CA ARG A 16 31.84 -19.01 59.02
C ARG A 16 31.77 -17.69 58.31
N VAL A 17 30.79 -17.54 57.44
CA VAL A 17 30.49 -16.23 56.83
C VAL A 17 29.69 -15.48 57.86
N ASP A 18 30.21 -14.36 58.33
CA ASP A 18 29.51 -13.48 59.24
C ASP A 18 28.40 -12.75 58.48
N ILE A 19 27.18 -13.27 58.61
CA ILE A 19 26.01 -12.75 57.93
C ILE A 19 25.75 -11.26 58.29
N GLU A 20 26.13 -10.84 59.51
CA GLU A 20 26.00 -9.45 59.93
C GLU A 20 26.95 -8.52 59.16
N GLU A 21 28.19 -8.96 58.88
CA GLU A 21 29.16 -8.23 58.10
C GLU A 21 28.70 -8.12 56.64
N TYR A 22 28.19 -9.21 56.09
CA TYR A 22 27.62 -9.21 54.69
C TYR A 22 26.40 -8.30 54.55
N LEU A 23 25.50 -8.30 55.55
CA LEU A 23 24.37 -7.39 55.56
C LEU A 23 24.78 -5.92 55.74
N LYS A 24 25.85 -5.66 56.45
CA LYS A 24 26.42 -4.30 56.60
C LYS A 24 27.01 -3.81 55.30
N GLU A 25 27.77 -4.65 54.61
CA GLU A 25 28.29 -4.32 53.25
C GLU A 25 27.16 -4.13 52.24
N PHE A 26 26.16 -5.01 52.26
CA PHE A 26 24.99 -4.88 51.36
C PHE A 26 24.21 -3.59 51.62
N ARG A 27 23.98 -3.21 52.88
CA ARG A 27 23.35 -1.92 53.23
C ARG A 27 24.18 -0.72 52.77
N SER A 28 25.50 -0.81 52.87
CA SER A 28 26.42 0.23 52.38
C SER A 28 26.36 0.34 50.87
N LEU A 29 26.29 -0.79 50.15
CA LEU A 29 26.15 -0.83 48.68
C LEU A 29 24.80 -0.23 48.23
N VAL A 30 23.71 -0.60 48.88
CA VAL A 30 22.37 -0.05 48.61
C VAL A 30 22.37 1.45 48.79
N LYS A 31 22.91 1.95 49.90
CA LYS A 31 22.98 3.42 50.16
C LYS A 31 23.82 4.16 49.13
N ARG A 32 24.91 3.54 48.62
CA ARG A 32 25.73 4.10 47.57
C ARG A 32 24.99 4.13 46.24
N LEU A 33 24.24 3.04 45.90
CA LEU A 33 23.43 2.99 44.71
C LEU A 33 22.25 3.97 44.74
N GLU A 34 21.62 4.12 45.88
CA GLU A 34 20.57 5.15 46.11
C GLU A 34 21.11 6.58 45.85
N GLY A 35 22.34 6.86 46.36
CA GLY A 35 23.02 8.12 46.04
C GLY A 35 23.29 8.30 44.55
N GLN A 36 23.82 7.28 43.87
CA GLN A 36 24.05 7.35 42.42
C GLN A 36 22.75 7.51 41.60
N VAL A 37 21.67 6.88 42.02
CA VAL A 37 20.35 7.07 41.38
C VAL A 37 19.83 8.48 41.60
N ALA A 38 20.01 9.07 42.78
CA ALA A 38 19.63 10.45 43.07
C ALA A 38 20.43 11.44 42.16
N ASP A 39 21.75 11.27 42.10
CA ASP A 39 22.63 12.11 41.24
C ASP A 39 22.26 12.00 39.77
N LEU A 40 22.02 10.78 39.28
CA LEU A 40 21.59 10.55 37.89
C LEU A 40 20.19 11.14 37.60
N THR A 41 19.32 11.15 38.61
CA THR A 41 17.99 11.74 38.49
C THR A 41 18.08 13.27 38.38
N ASP A 42 18.94 13.89 39.17
CA ASP A 42 19.20 15.35 39.11
C ASP A 42 19.90 15.75 37.82
N ASP A 43 20.86 14.95 37.34
CA ASP A 43 21.50 15.18 36.07
C ASP A 43 20.52 15.04 34.88
N ASN A 44 19.62 14.06 34.95
CA ASN A 44 18.55 13.90 33.95
C ASN A 44 17.59 15.10 33.96
N ALA A 45 17.22 15.58 35.13
CA ALA A 45 16.36 16.77 35.25
C ALA A 45 17.06 18.03 34.71
N ARG A 46 18.38 18.17 34.93
CA ARG A 46 19.19 19.26 34.37
C ARG A 46 19.32 19.15 32.84
N LEU A 47 19.56 17.96 32.32
CA LEU A 47 19.65 17.69 30.89
C LEU A 47 18.30 17.96 30.20
N ASN A 48 17.18 17.53 30.78
CA ASN A 48 15.85 17.79 30.23
C ASN A 48 15.53 19.28 30.15
N ARG A 49 15.87 20.06 31.18
CA ARG A 49 15.74 21.54 31.16
C ARG A 49 16.57 22.16 30.03
N ARG A 50 17.79 21.65 29.81
CA ARG A 50 18.68 22.12 28.75
C ARG A 50 18.14 21.77 27.36
N VAL A 51 17.62 20.57 27.18
CA VAL A 51 16.97 20.13 25.91
C VAL A 51 15.72 20.99 25.64
N GLU A 52 14.94 21.29 26.68
CA GLU A 52 13.76 22.13 26.51
C GLU A 52 14.10 23.56 26.11
N ALA A 53 15.14 24.15 26.71
CA ALA A 53 15.66 25.47 26.34
C ALA A 53 16.18 25.48 24.89
N GLN A 54 16.94 24.47 24.50
CA GLN A 54 17.41 24.32 23.12
C GLN A 54 16.26 24.13 22.12
N ASN A 55 15.22 23.40 22.47
CA ASN A 55 14.04 23.25 21.63
C ASN A 55 13.28 24.58 21.42
N VAL A 56 13.23 25.43 22.44
CA VAL A 56 12.64 26.77 22.31
C VAL A 56 13.49 27.64 21.36
N GLU A 57 14.81 27.60 21.51
CA GLU A 57 15.74 28.31 20.64
C GLU A 57 15.65 27.84 19.18
N ILE A 58 15.61 26.54 18.97
CA ILE A 58 15.42 25.93 17.63
C ILE A 58 14.10 26.38 17.01
N ARG A 59 13.01 26.50 17.78
CA ARG A 59 11.72 27.01 17.26
C ARG A 59 11.84 28.46 16.86
N SER A 60 12.51 29.30 17.67
CA SER A 60 12.76 30.73 17.38
C SER A 60 13.61 30.89 16.11
N LEU A 61 14.73 30.16 16.01
CA LEU A 61 15.61 30.20 14.84
C LEU A 61 14.92 29.66 13.56
N LYS A 62 14.06 28.67 13.68
CA LYS A 62 13.25 28.20 12.55
C LYS A 62 12.25 29.25 12.09
N SER A 63 11.64 30.01 13.01
CA SER A 63 10.72 31.10 12.69
C SER A 63 11.46 32.23 12.00
N GLU A 64 12.61 32.64 12.53
CA GLU A 64 13.45 33.67 11.96
C GLU A 64 13.99 33.31 10.57
N ASN A 65 14.47 32.07 10.40
CA ASN A 65 14.87 31.54 9.10
C ASN A 65 13.73 31.54 8.08
N LYS A 66 12.50 31.27 8.53
CA LYS A 66 11.31 31.35 7.67
C LYS A 66 11.05 32.82 7.25
N ALA A 67 11.09 33.74 8.19
CA ALA A 67 10.89 35.14 7.90
C ALA A 67 12.00 35.74 7.01
N LEU A 68 13.25 35.33 7.21
CA LEU A 68 14.37 35.75 6.37
C LEU A 68 14.26 35.13 4.94
N LYS A 69 13.85 33.88 4.82
CA LYS A 69 13.58 33.25 3.51
C LYS A 69 12.41 33.92 2.77
N GLU A 70 11.35 34.33 3.48
CA GLU A 70 10.24 35.07 2.90
C GLU A 70 10.65 36.49 2.46
N LYS A 71 11.59 37.16 3.17
CA LYS A 71 12.17 38.41 2.75
C LYS A 71 13.11 38.28 1.56
N LEU A 72 13.94 37.22 1.55
CA LEU A 72 14.87 36.95 0.46
C LEU A 72 14.15 36.55 -0.83
N ALA A 73 13.02 35.80 -0.72
CA ALA A 73 12.17 35.40 -1.84
C ALA A 73 11.55 36.61 -2.60
N LYS A 74 11.58 37.80 -2.03
CA LYS A 74 11.17 39.03 -2.73
C LYS A 74 12.26 39.57 -3.66
N TYR A 75 13.48 39.13 -3.50
CA TYR A 75 14.67 39.60 -4.25
C TYR A 75 15.26 38.52 -5.18
N GLU A 76 14.95 37.29 -4.96
CA GLU A 76 15.36 36.15 -5.82
C GLU A 76 14.12 35.60 -6.51
N ASP A 77 14.24 35.34 -7.82
CA ASP A 77 13.20 34.69 -8.63
C ASP A 77 12.91 33.29 -8.03
N PRO A 78 11.81 33.08 -7.31
CA PRO A 78 11.63 31.88 -6.50
C PRO A 78 11.51 30.65 -7.38
N GLU A 79 12.34 29.64 -7.15
CA GLU A 79 12.18 28.35 -7.84
C GLU A 79 10.76 27.81 -7.58
N PRO A 80 10.08 27.29 -8.61
CA PRO A 80 8.75 26.69 -8.47
C PRO A 80 8.79 25.59 -7.41
N LEU A 81 7.79 25.55 -6.53
CA LEU A 81 7.65 24.50 -5.53
C LEU A 81 7.48 23.14 -6.23
N LYS A 82 8.30 22.17 -5.82
CA LYS A 82 8.18 20.79 -6.31
C LYS A 82 6.94 20.13 -5.76
N ASN A 83 6.07 19.65 -6.64
CA ASN A 83 4.83 18.96 -6.33
C ASN A 83 4.68 17.70 -7.20
N SER A 84 3.58 16.97 -7.05
CA SER A 84 3.31 15.75 -7.80
C SER A 84 3.06 15.98 -9.30
N GLY A 85 2.78 17.21 -9.71
CA GLY A 85 2.59 17.58 -11.13
C GLY A 85 3.87 17.92 -11.86
N ASN A 86 4.91 18.36 -11.17
CA ASN A 86 6.17 18.83 -11.74
C ASN A 86 7.41 18.11 -11.22
N SER A 87 7.27 17.10 -10.38
CA SER A 87 8.41 16.35 -9.83
C SER A 87 7.99 14.93 -9.43
N SER A 88 8.94 14.16 -8.87
CA SER A 88 8.67 12.84 -8.28
C SER A 88 8.15 12.91 -6.84
N VAL A 89 7.76 14.09 -6.34
CA VAL A 89 7.17 14.24 -5.01
C VAL A 89 5.78 13.58 -5.01
N PRO A 90 5.50 12.63 -4.12
CA PRO A 90 4.20 12.00 -4.07
C PRO A 90 3.14 12.96 -3.52
N PRO A 91 1.86 12.90 -4.00
CA PRO A 91 0.77 13.75 -3.52
C PRO A 91 0.57 13.75 -2.00
N SER A 92 1.03 12.68 -1.34
CA SER A 92 0.95 12.53 0.12
C SER A 92 1.89 13.44 0.91
N LYS A 93 2.88 14.05 0.26
CA LYS A 93 3.82 15.03 0.87
C LYS A 93 3.44 16.48 0.57
N GLU A 94 2.41 16.71 -0.23
CA GLU A 94 1.90 18.04 -0.51
C GLU A 94 1.18 18.60 0.74
N LYS A 95 1.38 19.88 1.04
CA LYS A 95 0.70 20.51 2.16
C LYS A 95 -0.78 20.72 1.83
N MET A 96 -1.67 20.41 2.77
CA MET A 96 -3.08 20.81 2.67
C MET A 96 -3.16 22.34 2.67
N GLY A 97 -3.77 22.92 1.64
CA GLY A 97 -3.95 24.36 1.49
C GLY A 97 -3.20 25.01 0.34
N ASP A 98 -2.20 24.33 -0.24
CA ASP A 98 -1.66 24.80 -1.52
C ASP A 98 -2.73 24.54 -2.60
N GLU A 99 -3.20 25.61 -3.26
CA GLU A 99 -4.06 25.50 -4.46
C GLU A 99 -3.27 24.90 -5.62
N ILE A 100 -2.92 23.63 -5.49
CA ILE A 100 -2.34 22.86 -6.59
C ILE A 100 -3.48 22.60 -7.55
N LYS A 101 -3.61 23.43 -8.57
CA LYS A 101 -4.43 23.09 -9.74
C LYS A 101 -3.95 21.76 -10.23
N ARG A 102 -4.66 20.69 -9.85
CA ARG A 102 -4.40 19.31 -10.31
C ARG A 102 -4.57 19.26 -11.83
N ARG A 103 -3.54 19.69 -12.55
CA ARG A 103 -3.46 19.42 -13.97
C ARG A 103 -3.33 17.92 -14.09
N THR A 104 -4.32 17.29 -14.68
CA THR A 104 -4.26 15.89 -15.04
C THR A 104 -3.00 15.69 -15.89
N THR A 105 -1.95 15.14 -15.29
CA THR A 105 -0.68 14.79 -15.94
C THR A 105 -0.81 13.48 -16.73
N SER A 106 -2.00 13.22 -17.25
CA SER A 106 -2.30 12.09 -18.12
C SER A 106 -1.44 12.19 -19.38
N LEU A 107 -0.84 11.08 -19.78
CA LEU A 107 -0.19 10.93 -21.10
C LEU A 107 -1.19 11.02 -22.25
N ARG A 108 -2.50 11.08 -21.97
CA ARG A 108 -3.55 11.27 -22.98
C ARG A 108 -3.54 12.69 -23.48
N GLU A 109 -3.67 12.86 -24.77
CA GLU A 109 -3.93 14.17 -25.37
C GLU A 109 -5.25 14.73 -24.84
N LYS A 110 -5.29 16.05 -24.70
CA LYS A 110 -6.54 16.71 -24.31
C LYS A 110 -7.53 16.55 -25.45
N SER A 111 -8.56 15.76 -25.24
CA SER A 111 -9.63 15.55 -26.23
C SER A 111 -10.50 16.78 -26.49
N GLY A 112 -10.32 17.88 -25.74
CA GLY A 112 -11.18 19.06 -25.78
C GLY A 112 -12.61 18.81 -25.24
N ARG A 113 -12.95 17.57 -24.89
CA ARG A 113 -14.29 17.18 -24.43
C ARG A 113 -14.49 17.52 -22.95
N LYS A 114 -15.71 17.86 -22.56
CA LYS A 114 -16.07 18.12 -21.16
C LYS A 114 -15.96 16.80 -20.36
N PRO A 115 -15.59 16.87 -19.05
CA PRO A 115 -15.67 15.70 -18.19
C PRO A 115 -17.12 15.19 -18.07
N GLY A 116 -17.29 13.86 -18.09
CA GLY A 116 -18.61 13.21 -17.99
C GLY A 116 -19.01 12.45 -19.25
N GLY A 117 -20.26 11.99 -19.29
CA GLY A 117 -20.82 11.32 -20.46
C GLY A 117 -20.83 12.24 -21.68
N GLN A 118 -20.34 11.73 -22.81
CA GLN A 118 -20.32 12.48 -24.08
C GLN A 118 -21.68 12.33 -24.78
N PRO A 119 -22.04 13.23 -25.73
CA PRO A 119 -23.21 13.02 -26.56
C PRO A 119 -23.19 11.64 -27.20
N GLY A 120 -24.27 10.89 -27.08
CA GLY A 120 -24.38 9.49 -27.54
C GLY A 120 -23.86 8.43 -26.55
N HIS A 121 -23.38 8.84 -25.36
CA HIS A 121 -23.07 7.86 -24.30
C HIS A 121 -24.36 7.21 -23.78
N VAL A 122 -24.47 5.92 -24.00
CA VAL A 122 -25.60 5.14 -23.43
C VAL A 122 -25.36 5.04 -21.92
N GLY A 123 -26.22 5.67 -21.13
CA GLY A 123 -26.19 5.56 -19.67
C GLY A 123 -26.39 4.11 -19.25
N CYS A 124 -25.64 3.65 -18.25
CA CYS A 124 -25.85 2.34 -17.65
C CYS A 124 -26.90 2.47 -16.52
N THR A 125 -28.18 2.52 -16.93
CA THR A 125 -29.32 2.48 -15.97
C THR A 125 -29.65 1.03 -15.70
N LYS A 126 -29.87 0.68 -14.44
CA LYS A 126 -30.38 -0.66 -14.10
C LYS A 126 -31.80 -0.80 -14.65
N ILE A 127 -32.07 -1.97 -15.19
CA ILE A 127 -33.39 -2.40 -15.64
C ILE A 127 -34.00 -3.22 -14.51
N MET A 128 -35.31 -3.15 -14.32
CA MET A 128 -36.05 -3.98 -13.37
C MET A 128 -35.80 -5.46 -13.67
N LEU A 129 -35.77 -6.28 -12.61
CA LEU A 129 -35.55 -7.73 -12.74
C LEU A 129 -36.83 -8.41 -13.25
N ASP A 130 -36.67 -9.36 -14.17
CA ASP A 130 -37.80 -10.17 -14.64
C ASP A 130 -38.46 -10.99 -13.51
N ALA A 131 -37.67 -11.35 -12.48
CA ALA A 131 -38.12 -12.10 -11.31
C ALA A 131 -37.57 -11.46 -10.02
N PRO A 132 -38.25 -10.48 -9.43
CA PRO A 132 -37.86 -9.91 -8.15
C PRO A 132 -38.05 -10.95 -7.03
N SER A 133 -37.29 -10.77 -5.93
CA SER A 133 -37.32 -11.68 -4.78
C SER A 133 -38.67 -11.64 -4.05
N GLU A 134 -39.35 -10.51 -4.10
CA GLU A 134 -40.63 -10.26 -3.44
C GLU A 134 -41.41 -9.21 -4.22
N ILE A 135 -42.71 -9.34 -4.26
CA ILE A 135 -43.63 -8.35 -4.84
C ILE A 135 -44.59 -7.87 -3.73
N GLU A 136 -44.52 -6.62 -3.39
CA GLU A 136 -45.37 -5.99 -2.41
C GLU A 136 -46.50 -5.20 -3.12
N MET A 137 -47.74 -5.62 -2.95
CA MET A 137 -48.89 -4.97 -3.58
C MET A 137 -49.52 -3.95 -2.65
N HIS A 138 -49.48 -2.69 -3.03
CA HIS A 138 -50.13 -1.58 -2.31
C HIS A 138 -51.50 -1.29 -2.92
N LYS A 139 -52.56 -1.65 -2.23
CA LYS A 139 -53.96 -1.44 -2.67
C LYS A 139 -54.70 -0.57 -1.65
N PRO A 140 -55.57 0.36 -2.09
CA PRO A 140 -56.43 1.09 -1.17
C PRO A 140 -57.46 0.14 -0.56
N ASN A 141 -57.55 0.07 0.76
CA ASN A 141 -58.48 -0.80 1.47
C ASN A 141 -59.88 -0.18 1.62
N TYR A 142 -59.95 1.15 1.60
CA TYR A 142 -61.22 1.87 1.81
C TYR A 142 -61.39 3.00 0.81
N CYS A 143 -62.62 3.25 0.40
CA CYS A 143 -62.96 4.41 -0.43
C CYS A 143 -62.77 5.71 0.37
N LYS A 144 -62.00 6.66 -0.20
CA LYS A 144 -61.68 7.93 0.46
C LYS A 144 -62.91 8.86 0.62
N ASP A 145 -63.94 8.68 -0.19
CA ASP A 145 -65.14 9.55 -0.19
C ASP A 145 -66.24 8.98 0.69
N CYS A 146 -66.53 7.66 0.62
CA CYS A 146 -67.70 7.06 1.34
C CYS A 146 -67.26 6.03 2.40
N GLY A 147 -65.96 5.70 2.56
CA GLY A 147 -65.53 4.75 3.57
C GLY A 147 -65.81 3.27 3.27
N ARG A 148 -66.40 2.93 2.11
CA ARG A 148 -66.68 1.53 1.75
C ARG A 148 -65.38 0.72 1.67
N ASP A 149 -65.44 -0.52 2.17
CA ASP A 149 -64.37 -1.53 1.97
C ASP A 149 -64.29 -1.87 0.48
N LEU A 150 -62.99 -1.85 -0.03
CA LEU A 150 -62.66 -2.10 -1.43
C LEU A 150 -61.98 -3.44 -1.64
N SER A 151 -61.89 -4.30 -0.63
CA SER A 151 -61.16 -5.58 -0.69
C SER A 151 -61.70 -6.55 -1.74
N ASP A 152 -62.99 -6.39 -2.11
CA ASP A 152 -63.72 -7.18 -3.13
C ASP A 152 -63.62 -6.58 -4.55
N ILE A 153 -63.00 -5.40 -4.69
CA ILE A 153 -62.86 -4.70 -5.98
C ILE A 153 -61.45 -4.96 -6.56
N GLU A 154 -61.44 -5.42 -7.80
CA GLU A 154 -60.18 -5.61 -8.54
C GLU A 154 -59.51 -4.25 -8.81
N GLY A 155 -58.22 -4.14 -8.42
CA GLY A 155 -57.44 -2.92 -8.61
C GLY A 155 -56.75 -2.88 -9.98
N HIS A 156 -56.65 -1.68 -10.54
CA HIS A 156 -55.82 -1.43 -11.73
C HIS A 156 -54.42 -0.95 -11.31
N MET A 157 -53.37 -1.51 -11.91
CA MET A 157 -51.97 -1.12 -11.63
C MET A 157 -51.67 0.23 -12.29
N GLU A 158 -51.39 1.23 -11.46
CA GLU A 158 -51.09 2.59 -11.92
C GLU A 158 -49.61 2.83 -12.09
N TYR A 159 -48.76 2.21 -11.24
CA TYR A 159 -47.31 2.45 -11.21
C TYR A 159 -46.59 1.25 -10.60
N GLU A 160 -45.40 0.97 -11.09
CA GLU A 160 -44.51 -0.05 -10.57
C GLU A 160 -43.07 0.52 -10.48
N ASP A 161 -42.41 0.27 -9.35
CA ASP A 161 -40.97 0.55 -9.15
C ASP A 161 -40.32 -0.62 -8.45
N GLU A 162 -38.97 -0.67 -8.50
CA GLU A 162 -38.17 -1.73 -7.90
C GLU A 162 -37.14 -1.14 -6.94
N CYS A 163 -37.17 -1.55 -5.68
CA CYS A 163 -36.24 -1.19 -4.65
C CYS A 163 -35.26 -2.36 -4.39
N ILE A 164 -33.97 -2.12 -4.55
CA ILE A 164 -32.93 -3.11 -4.24
C ILE A 164 -32.48 -2.93 -2.80
N GLY A 165 -32.84 -3.85 -1.92
CA GLY A 165 -32.42 -3.93 -0.52
C GLY A 165 -31.45 -5.09 -0.27
N PHE A 166 -31.02 -5.23 0.98
CA PHE A 166 -30.30 -6.42 1.46
C PHE A 166 -30.65 -6.71 2.92
N ILE A 167 -30.63 -8.00 3.30
CA ILE A 167 -30.79 -8.45 4.67
C ILE A 167 -29.55 -9.22 5.08
N VAL A 168 -29.01 -8.91 6.26
CA VAL A 168 -27.86 -9.61 6.83
C VAL A 168 -28.32 -10.40 8.05
N VAL A 169 -28.29 -11.72 7.95
CA VAL A 169 -28.64 -12.63 9.05
C VAL A 169 -27.48 -13.60 9.30
N PRO A 170 -26.86 -13.60 10.50
CA PRO A 170 -25.83 -14.58 10.82
C PRO A 170 -26.43 -15.98 10.88
N LYS A 171 -25.81 -16.93 10.15
CA LYS A 171 -26.21 -18.34 10.12
C LYS A 171 -25.35 -19.15 11.08
N THR A 172 -25.97 -19.77 12.08
CA THR A 172 -25.31 -20.73 12.97
C THR A 172 -25.71 -22.16 12.64
N THR A 173 -24.73 -23.05 12.50
CA THR A 173 -24.96 -24.47 12.22
C THR A 173 -24.35 -25.29 13.35
N ARG A 174 -25.17 -26.12 13.98
CA ARG A 174 -24.72 -27.08 15.02
C ARG A 174 -24.50 -28.44 14.39
N HIS A 175 -23.27 -28.94 14.42
CA HIS A 175 -22.92 -30.28 13.95
C HIS A 175 -23.02 -31.26 15.12
N ARG A 176 -23.79 -32.34 14.96
CA ARG A 176 -23.94 -33.43 15.92
C ARG A 176 -23.44 -34.72 15.28
N TYR A 177 -22.47 -35.37 15.89
CA TYR A 177 -21.87 -36.60 15.40
C TYR A 177 -22.38 -37.78 16.25
N TYR A 178 -22.89 -38.78 15.60
CA TYR A 178 -23.48 -39.96 16.23
C TYR A 178 -22.69 -41.23 15.86
N SER A 179 -22.61 -42.18 16.80
CA SER A 179 -22.23 -43.57 16.49
C SER A 179 -23.47 -44.47 16.48
N LYS A 180 -23.45 -45.51 15.69
CA LYS A 180 -24.52 -46.52 15.64
C LYS A 180 -23.92 -47.89 15.77
N THR A 181 -24.50 -48.74 16.61
CA THR A 181 -24.13 -50.14 16.75
C THR A 181 -25.06 -51.00 15.85
N CYS A 182 -24.48 -51.80 14.95
CA CYS A 182 -25.20 -52.73 14.11
C CYS A 182 -25.66 -53.94 14.95
N THR A 183 -26.69 -54.63 14.48
CA THR A 183 -27.17 -55.92 15.08
C THR A 183 -26.08 -57.00 15.13
N CYS A 184 -25.04 -56.93 14.29
CA CYS A 184 -23.85 -57.78 14.37
C CYS A 184 -22.87 -57.41 15.49
N GLY A 185 -23.15 -56.36 16.29
CA GLY A 185 -22.29 -55.86 17.38
C GLY A 185 -21.23 -54.83 16.94
N CYS A 186 -21.09 -54.55 15.65
CA CYS A 186 -20.12 -53.61 15.14
C CYS A 186 -20.56 -52.18 15.42
N CYS A 187 -19.72 -51.37 16.09
CA CYS A 187 -19.94 -49.94 16.36
C CYS A 187 -19.37 -49.09 15.21
N ASN A 188 -20.27 -48.46 14.44
CA ASN A 188 -19.92 -47.56 13.34
C ASN A 188 -19.84 -46.11 13.86
N LYS A 189 -18.66 -45.54 13.73
CA LYS A 189 -18.39 -44.13 14.13
C LYS A 189 -17.95 -43.32 12.94
N LEU A 190 -18.44 -42.10 12.86
CA LEU A 190 -17.91 -41.09 11.93
C LEU A 190 -16.60 -40.52 12.47
N GLU A 191 -15.72 -40.12 11.56
CA GLU A 191 -14.51 -39.36 11.93
C GLU A 191 -14.93 -37.97 12.43
N ILE A 192 -14.57 -37.65 13.65
CA ILE A 192 -14.89 -36.38 14.28
C ILE A 192 -13.72 -35.42 14.01
N PRO A 193 -13.95 -34.25 13.35
CA PRO A 193 -12.91 -33.28 13.10
C PRO A 193 -12.29 -32.79 14.42
N LYS A 194 -10.98 -32.91 14.57
CA LYS A 194 -10.24 -32.42 15.73
C LYS A 194 -10.22 -30.89 15.72
N ARG A 195 -10.95 -30.25 16.61
CA ARG A 195 -11.01 -28.79 16.76
C ARG A 195 -10.61 -28.38 18.17
N LYS A 196 -9.85 -27.26 18.27
CA LYS A 196 -9.44 -26.72 19.58
C LYS A 196 -10.63 -26.21 20.39
N ASN A 197 -11.62 -25.59 19.73
CA ASN A 197 -12.79 -25.00 20.34
C ASN A 197 -14.08 -25.57 19.75
N PRO A 198 -15.14 -25.73 20.54
CA PRO A 198 -16.44 -26.20 20.06
C PRO A 198 -17.15 -25.18 19.14
N VAL A 199 -16.79 -23.90 19.22
CA VAL A 199 -17.30 -22.84 18.37
C VAL A 199 -16.19 -22.38 17.42
N TYR A 200 -16.50 -22.30 16.14
CA TYR A 200 -15.58 -21.86 15.09
C TYR A 200 -16.34 -21.05 14.04
N TYR A 201 -15.60 -20.25 13.27
CA TYR A 201 -16.15 -19.44 12.21
C TYR A 201 -15.99 -20.13 10.85
N SER A 202 -17.02 -19.96 9.99
CA SER A 202 -16.99 -20.48 8.61
C SER A 202 -15.91 -19.78 7.78
N ASN A 203 -15.59 -20.36 6.64
CA ASN A 203 -14.62 -19.76 5.72
C ASN A 203 -15.14 -18.42 5.17
N ASP A 204 -16.47 -18.24 5.00
CA ASP A 204 -17.04 -16.96 4.56
C ASP A 204 -16.71 -15.82 5.53
N VAL A 205 -16.86 -16.04 6.83
CA VAL A 205 -16.52 -15.04 7.86
C VAL A 205 -15.04 -14.73 7.84
N LYS A 206 -14.19 -15.76 7.75
CA LYS A 206 -12.73 -15.56 7.70
C LYS A 206 -12.32 -14.83 6.42
N THR A 207 -12.90 -15.21 5.27
CA THR A 207 -12.67 -14.55 3.98
C THR A 207 -13.05 -13.08 4.05
N LEU A 208 -14.21 -12.75 4.63
CA LEU A 208 -14.65 -11.37 4.81
C LEU A 208 -13.64 -10.58 5.63
N VAL A 209 -13.16 -11.13 6.75
CA VAL A 209 -12.13 -10.50 7.60
C VAL A 209 -10.85 -10.22 6.82
N VAL A 210 -10.32 -11.21 6.12
CA VAL A 210 -9.08 -11.09 5.33
C VAL A 210 -9.27 -10.09 4.20
N TYR A 211 -10.41 -10.14 3.49
CA TYR A 211 -10.75 -9.22 2.41
C TYR A 211 -10.83 -7.76 2.90
N LEU A 212 -11.54 -7.51 4.00
CA LEU A 212 -11.65 -6.18 4.59
C LEU A 212 -10.27 -5.64 5.01
N ASN A 213 -9.38 -6.50 5.51
CA ASN A 213 -8.04 -6.08 5.91
C ASN A 213 -7.11 -5.85 4.72
N ALA A 214 -6.93 -6.83 3.85
CA ALA A 214 -5.90 -6.82 2.81
C ALA A 214 -6.34 -6.08 1.54
N VAL A 215 -7.63 -6.15 1.17
CA VAL A 215 -8.15 -5.52 -0.05
C VAL A 215 -8.73 -4.14 0.23
N MET A 216 -9.48 -4.00 1.34
CA MET A 216 -10.13 -2.73 1.73
C MET A 216 -9.28 -1.89 2.70
N CYS A 217 -8.12 -2.41 3.13
CA CYS A 217 -7.19 -1.73 4.04
C CYS A 217 -7.78 -1.34 5.40
N MET A 218 -8.82 -2.04 5.87
CA MET A 218 -9.43 -1.74 7.16
C MET A 218 -8.53 -2.19 8.32
N PRO A 219 -8.37 -1.37 9.39
CA PRO A 219 -7.72 -1.77 10.63
C PRO A 219 -8.62 -2.72 11.43
N TYR A 220 -8.02 -3.52 12.32
CA TYR A 220 -8.71 -4.59 13.06
C TYR A 220 -9.90 -4.10 13.88
N ASN A 221 -9.78 -2.99 14.59
CA ASN A 221 -10.86 -2.40 15.36
C ASN A 221 -12.07 -2.01 14.48
N ARG A 222 -11.82 -1.50 13.26
CA ARG A 222 -12.88 -1.17 12.31
C ARG A 222 -13.56 -2.41 11.74
N ILE A 223 -12.78 -3.48 11.48
CA ILE A 223 -13.32 -4.79 11.07
C ILE A 223 -14.21 -5.35 12.18
N LYS A 224 -13.74 -5.30 13.44
CA LYS A 224 -14.52 -5.73 14.61
C LYS A 224 -15.84 -4.97 14.70
N SER A 225 -15.82 -3.63 14.62
CA SER A 225 -17.03 -2.81 14.65
C SER A 225 -17.99 -3.15 13.50
N PHE A 226 -17.46 -3.23 12.28
CA PHE A 226 -18.28 -3.58 11.09
C PHE A 226 -18.96 -4.94 11.23
N LEU A 227 -18.22 -5.97 11.69
CA LEU A 227 -18.80 -7.30 11.90
C LEU A 227 -19.87 -7.30 12.98
N LYS A 228 -19.67 -6.54 14.06
CA LYS A 228 -20.65 -6.43 15.15
C LYS A 228 -21.90 -5.65 14.70
N ASP A 229 -21.69 -4.47 14.13
CA ASP A 229 -22.78 -3.51 13.87
C ASP A 229 -23.63 -3.90 12.65
N VAL A 230 -22.99 -4.46 11.60
CA VAL A 230 -23.62 -4.75 10.31
C VAL A 230 -23.93 -6.24 10.14
N MET A 231 -22.98 -7.10 10.57
CA MET A 231 -23.09 -8.55 10.36
C MET A 231 -23.62 -9.29 11.60
N HIS A 232 -23.80 -8.60 12.73
CA HIS A 232 -24.20 -9.16 14.02
C HIS A 232 -23.30 -10.32 14.49
N ILE A 233 -22.01 -10.27 14.14
CA ILE A 233 -21.00 -11.25 14.51
C ILE A 233 -20.00 -10.59 15.47
N ASP A 234 -19.94 -11.04 16.71
CA ASP A 234 -18.93 -10.58 17.67
C ASP A 234 -17.63 -11.38 17.50
N LEU A 235 -16.54 -10.67 17.18
CA LEU A 235 -15.24 -11.24 16.90
C LEU A 235 -14.14 -10.47 17.62
N SER A 236 -13.23 -11.18 18.30
CA SER A 236 -12.07 -10.54 18.94
C SER A 236 -11.02 -10.10 17.91
N GLU A 237 -10.25 -9.05 18.21
CA GLU A 237 -9.13 -8.63 17.36
C GLU A 237 -8.05 -9.74 17.26
N GLY A 238 -7.89 -10.56 18.29
CA GLY A 238 -7.02 -11.74 18.27
C GLY A 238 -7.46 -12.77 17.22
N SER A 239 -8.77 -13.03 17.11
CA SER A 239 -9.31 -13.92 16.06
C SER A 239 -9.11 -13.33 14.66
N ILE A 240 -9.33 -12.01 14.51
CA ILE A 240 -9.07 -11.29 13.25
C ILE A 240 -7.61 -11.47 12.83
N ARG A 241 -6.67 -11.26 13.76
CA ARG A 241 -5.24 -11.47 13.53
C ARG A 241 -4.94 -12.90 13.07
N ASN A 242 -5.45 -13.90 13.80
CA ASN A 242 -5.19 -15.31 13.48
C ASN A 242 -5.69 -15.71 12.10
N PHE A 243 -6.82 -15.14 11.64
CA PHE A 243 -7.35 -15.40 10.29
C PHE A 243 -6.45 -14.80 9.21
N ILE A 244 -5.94 -13.58 9.44
CA ILE A 244 -5.03 -12.90 8.50
C ILE A 244 -3.69 -13.62 8.44
N GLU A 245 -3.13 -14.01 9.59
CA GLU A 245 -1.87 -14.77 9.68
C GLU A 245 -1.99 -16.13 8.96
N GLY A 246 -3.08 -16.87 9.19
CA GLY A 246 -3.31 -18.15 8.50
C GLY A 246 -3.45 -17.98 6.98
N ALA A 247 -4.10 -16.92 6.50
CA ALA A 247 -4.19 -16.60 5.09
C ALA A 247 -2.84 -16.14 4.52
N GLY A 248 -2.05 -15.38 5.28
CA GLY A 248 -0.68 -14.96 4.93
C GLY A 248 0.22 -16.15 4.65
N GLN A 249 0.27 -17.11 5.57
CA GLN A 249 1.07 -18.34 5.42
C GLN A 249 0.71 -19.15 4.16
N LYS A 250 -0.57 -19.18 3.78
CA LYS A 250 -0.97 -19.83 2.52
C LYS A 250 -0.61 -18.97 1.30
N ALA A 251 -0.72 -17.65 1.42
CA ALA A 251 -0.35 -16.72 0.37
C ALA A 251 1.14 -16.76 0.04
N ASP A 252 2.02 -16.95 1.04
CA ASP A 252 3.47 -17.07 0.84
C ASP A 252 3.83 -18.18 -0.14
N LYS A 253 3.19 -19.35 -0.04
CA LYS A 253 3.39 -20.48 -0.98
C LYS A 253 3.00 -20.14 -2.42
N ILE A 254 1.97 -19.29 -2.58
CA ILE A 254 1.56 -18.78 -3.90
C ILE A 254 2.54 -17.73 -4.38
N CYS A 255 3.01 -16.85 -3.48
CA CYS A 255 4.01 -15.83 -3.78
C CYS A 255 5.34 -16.42 -4.26
N GLU A 256 5.75 -17.59 -3.77
CA GLU A 256 6.92 -18.31 -4.30
C GLU A 256 6.74 -18.68 -5.79
N ARG A 257 5.55 -19.17 -6.19
CA ARG A 257 5.24 -19.45 -7.59
C ARG A 257 5.21 -18.17 -8.43
N ILE A 258 4.54 -17.14 -7.93
CA ILE A 258 4.51 -15.81 -8.59
C ILE A 258 5.93 -15.29 -8.78
N SER A 259 6.80 -15.44 -7.77
CA SER A 259 8.21 -15.06 -7.82
C SER A 259 8.94 -15.75 -8.98
N ASN A 260 8.82 -17.06 -9.05
CA ASN A 260 9.47 -17.88 -10.10
C ASN A 260 8.97 -17.51 -11.51
N GLU A 261 7.68 -17.22 -11.67
CA GLU A 261 7.15 -16.79 -12.96
C GLU A 261 7.58 -15.38 -13.34
N LEU A 262 7.70 -14.46 -12.37
CA LEU A 262 8.16 -13.09 -12.61
C LEU A 262 9.63 -13.03 -12.99
N THR A 263 10.48 -13.84 -12.39
CA THR A 263 11.92 -13.89 -12.75
C THR A 263 12.14 -14.46 -14.15
N ASN A 264 11.20 -15.27 -14.67
CA ASN A 264 11.22 -15.77 -16.05
C ASN A 264 10.45 -14.85 -17.03
N SER A 265 9.96 -13.70 -16.58
CA SER A 265 9.21 -12.77 -17.43
C SER A 265 10.17 -11.95 -18.30
N PRO A 266 9.92 -11.83 -19.63
CA PRO A 266 10.78 -11.02 -20.49
C PRO A 266 10.71 -9.52 -20.17
N VAL A 267 9.64 -9.07 -19.50
CA VAL A 267 9.42 -7.68 -19.09
C VAL A 267 8.80 -7.64 -17.72
N ALA A 268 9.31 -6.79 -16.86
CA ALA A 268 8.74 -6.50 -15.55
C ALA A 268 8.83 -5.02 -15.19
N GLY A 269 7.97 -4.57 -14.29
CA GLY A 269 8.06 -3.25 -13.67
C GLY A 269 8.38 -3.39 -12.19
N ALA A 270 9.18 -2.48 -11.65
CA ALA A 270 9.51 -2.45 -10.24
C ALA A 270 9.35 -1.03 -9.67
N ASP A 271 9.00 -0.97 -8.38
CA ASP A 271 8.90 0.28 -7.61
C ASP A 271 9.09 -0.03 -6.12
N GLU A 272 9.36 0.99 -5.31
CA GLU A 272 9.49 0.85 -3.88
C GLU A 272 8.82 2.01 -3.13
N SER A 273 8.36 1.72 -1.92
CA SER A 273 7.70 2.72 -1.08
C SER A 273 8.03 2.54 0.40
N GLY A 274 8.50 3.61 1.04
CA GLY A 274 8.74 3.60 2.48
C GLY A 274 7.43 3.56 3.27
N PHE A 275 7.39 2.78 4.35
CA PHE A 275 6.28 2.69 5.29
C PHE A 275 6.79 2.39 6.71
N TYR A 276 5.91 2.44 7.71
CA TYR A 276 6.32 2.27 9.09
C TYR A 276 5.80 0.97 9.68
N VAL A 277 6.69 0.22 10.34
CA VAL A 277 6.38 -0.95 11.17
C VAL A 277 6.90 -0.67 12.57
N ASN A 278 6.02 -0.67 13.57
CA ASN A 278 6.35 -0.34 14.95
C ASN A 278 7.23 0.93 15.08
N GLY A 279 6.85 1.99 14.37
CA GLY A 279 7.57 3.27 14.35
C GLY A 279 8.88 3.28 13.54
N LYS A 280 9.37 2.14 13.05
CA LYS A 280 10.60 2.04 12.26
C LYS A 280 10.28 2.09 10.76
N LEU A 281 11.08 2.84 10.01
CA LEU A 281 10.97 2.91 8.56
C LEU A 281 11.41 1.57 7.93
N LYS A 282 10.56 1.00 7.13
CA LYS A 282 10.79 -0.18 6.26
C LYS A 282 10.44 0.19 4.83
N TRP A 283 10.80 -0.66 3.89
CA TRP A 283 10.50 -0.47 2.48
C TRP A 283 9.66 -1.63 1.96
N ALA A 284 8.56 -1.32 1.31
CA ALA A 284 7.83 -2.28 0.50
C ALA A 284 8.33 -2.16 -0.94
N TRP A 285 8.66 -3.27 -1.54
CA TRP A 285 9.03 -3.40 -2.94
C TRP A 285 7.91 -4.10 -3.70
N ILE A 286 7.83 -3.82 -4.98
CA ILE A 286 6.97 -4.51 -5.92
C ILE A 286 7.78 -4.92 -7.16
N LEU A 287 7.58 -6.16 -7.60
CA LEU A 287 7.93 -6.62 -8.93
C LEU A 287 6.65 -7.11 -9.60
N GLN A 288 6.38 -6.69 -10.82
CA GLN A 288 5.12 -7.00 -11.48
C GLN A 288 5.24 -7.04 -12.99
N ASN A 289 4.33 -7.74 -13.64
CA ASN A 289 4.08 -7.70 -15.08
C ASN A 289 2.56 -7.55 -15.34
N PRO A 290 2.06 -7.57 -16.58
CA PRO A 290 0.62 -7.46 -16.85
C PRO A 290 -0.26 -8.50 -16.16
N ARG A 291 0.27 -9.67 -15.78
CA ARG A 291 -0.47 -10.78 -15.18
C ARG A 291 -0.21 -11.00 -13.70
N LEU A 292 0.96 -10.65 -13.21
CA LEU A 292 1.44 -11.03 -11.89
C LEU A 292 1.86 -9.81 -11.09
N THR A 293 1.71 -9.91 -9.78
CA THR A 293 2.18 -8.91 -8.80
C THR A 293 2.81 -9.64 -7.63
N LEU A 294 4.02 -9.26 -7.27
CA LEU A 294 4.70 -9.68 -6.06
C LEU A 294 5.11 -8.46 -5.25
N THR A 295 4.72 -8.42 -3.98
CA THR A 295 5.15 -7.39 -3.03
C THR A 295 5.79 -8.02 -1.80
N TRP A 296 6.85 -7.40 -1.28
CA TRP A 296 7.59 -7.90 -0.11
C TRP A 296 8.18 -6.75 0.70
N ILE A 297 8.61 -7.05 1.94
CA ILE A 297 9.31 -6.11 2.82
C ILE A 297 10.81 -6.21 2.58
N ALA A 298 11.47 -5.04 2.55
CA ALA A 298 12.91 -4.91 2.49
C ALA A 298 13.41 -3.89 3.53
N LYS A 299 14.71 -3.97 3.84
CA LYS A 299 15.34 -3.07 4.81
C LYS A 299 15.65 -1.70 4.23
N GLY A 300 15.85 -1.61 2.93
CA GLY A 300 16.29 -0.40 2.25
C GLY A 300 15.77 -0.22 0.83
N ARG A 301 16.35 0.73 0.13
CA ARG A 301 16.11 1.08 -1.28
C ARG A 301 17.24 0.68 -2.22
N ALA A 302 18.19 -0.09 -1.77
CA ALA A 302 19.35 -0.48 -2.59
C ALA A 302 18.97 -1.62 -3.56
N ALA A 303 19.66 -1.73 -4.69
CA ALA A 303 19.55 -2.85 -5.62
C ALA A 303 19.72 -4.22 -4.93
N LYS A 304 20.56 -4.24 -3.89
CA LYS A 304 20.77 -5.41 -3.05
C LYS A 304 19.48 -6.05 -2.52
N GLU A 305 18.45 -5.28 -2.23
CA GLU A 305 17.18 -5.81 -1.75
C GLU A 305 16.47 -6.71 -2.79
N MET A 306 16.68 -6.43 -4.08
CA MET A 306 16.22 -7.27 -5.18
C MET A 306 17.10 -8.52 -5.34
N THR A 307 18.42 -8.34 -5.30
CA THR A 307 19.36 -9.46 -5.43
C THR A 307 19.31 -10.42 -4.24
N ASP A 308 19.11 -9.91 -3.03
CA ASP A 308 18.87 -10.73 -1.84
C ASP A 308 17.56 -11.53 -1.92
N LYS A 309 16.52 -10.98 -2.60
CA LYS A 309 15.21 -11.62 -2.75
C LYS A 309 15.20 -12.70 -3.85
N PHE A 310 15.82 -12.43 -5.00
CA PHE A 310 15.67 -13.27 -6.20
C PHE A 310 16.96 -13.97 -6.64
N GLY A 311 18.12 -13.50 -6.20
CA GLY A 311 19.42 -13.87 -6.70
C GLY A 311 19.98 -12.85 -7.71
N GLU A 312 21.29 -12.83 -7.89
CA GLU A 312 22.01 -11.81 -8.66
C GLU A 312 21.62 -11.83 -10.15
N ASP A 313 21.45 -13.02 -10.72
CA ASP A 313 21.17 -13.22 -12.15
C ASP A 313 19.70 -13.53 -12.46
N ALA A 314 18.81 -13.44 -11.48
CA ALA A 314 17.43 -13.87 -11.65
C ALA A 314 16.65 -13.06 -12.69
N LEU A 315 17.05 -11.81 -12.95
CA LEU A 315 16.39 -10.92 -13.90
C LEU A 315 17.25 -10.62 -15.15
N LYS A 316 18.35 -11.36 -15.38
CA LYS A 316 19.28 -11.12 -16.50
C LYS A 316 18.64 -11.12 -17.88
N ASP A 317 17.52 -11.84 -18.05
CA ASP A 317 16.79 -11.94 -19.32
C ASP A 317 15.54 -11.03 -19.36
N THR A 318 15.32 -10.23 -18.31
CA THR A 318 14.17 -9.33 -18.14
C THR A 318 14.51 -7.89 -18.49
N VAL A 319 13.67 -7.21 -19.26
CA VAL A 319 13.70 -5.74 -19.38
C VAL A 319 12.91 -5.13 -18.24
N LEU A 320 13.56 -4.29 -17.44
CA LEU A 320 12.96 -3.71 -16.23
C LEU A 320 12.48 -2.28 -16.47
N THR A 321 11.19 -2.00 -16.28
CA THR A 321 10.62 -0.65 -16.33
C THR A 321 10.56 -0.05 -14.92
N THR A 322 11.26 1.06 -14.70
CA THR A 322 11.37 1.71 -13.39
C THR A 322 11.38 3.23 -13.49
N ASP A 323 11.41 3.90 -12.35
CA ASP A 323 11.84 5.30 -12.30
C ASP A 323 13.35 5.42 -12.58
N ARG A 324 13.90 6.65 -12.48
CA ARG A 324 15.33 6.90 -12.71
C ARG A 324 16.18 6.78 -11.45
N HIS A 325 15.76 5.99 -10.47
CA HIS A 325 16.56 5.76 -9.27
C HIS A 325 17.81 4.92 -9.63
N SER A 326 18.98 5.40 -9.22
CA SER A 326 20.28 4.80 -9.62
C SER A 326 20.43 3.33 -9.21
N ALA A 327 19.78 2.90 -8.15
CA ALA A 327 19.83 1.53 -7.67
C ALA A 327 19.40 0.50 -8.75
N TYR A 328 18.41 0.82 -9.57
CA TYR A 328 17.96 -0.11 -10.61
C TYR A 328 19.03 -0.37 -11.68
N PHE A 329 19.81 0.67 -12.04
CA PHE A 329 20.80 0.58 -13.12
C PHE A 329 22.09 -0.16 -12.72
N SER A 330 22.24 -0.57 -11.46
CA SER A 330 23.31 -1.46 -11.00
C SER A 330 22.94 -2.95 -11.00
N MET A 331 21.68 -3.28 -11.38
CA MET A 331 21.19 -4.66 -11.43
C MET A 331 21.60 -5.34 -12.75
N ASN A 332 21.87 -6.65 -12.67
CA ASN A 332 22.08 -7.48 -13.86
C ASN A 332 20.71 -7.82 -14.50
N VAL A 333 20.33 -7.05 -15.50
CA VAL A 333 19.08 -7.21 -16.26
C VAL A 333 19.38 -7.10 -17.76
N LYS A 334 18.51 -7.65 -18.60
CA LYS A 334 18.62 -7.55 -20.06
C LYS A 334 18.63 -6.11 -20.56
N GLY A 335 17.92 -5.23 -19.87
CA GLY A 335 17.84 -3.82 -20.19
C GLY A 335 16.89 -3.06 -19.28
N HIS A 336 16.92 -1.74 -19.40
CA HIS A 336 16.05 -0.86 -18.63
C HIS A 336 15.16 -0.04 -19.57
N GLN A 337 13.92 0.23 -19.14
CA GLN A 337 13.07 1.28 -19.67
C GLN A 337 12.80 2.29 -18.57
N ILE A 338 13.16 3.54 -18.77
CA ILE A 338 12.83 4.60 -17.82
C ILE A 338 11.38 5.03 -17.95
N CYS A 339 10.72 5.30 -16.84
CA CYS A 339 9.33 5.74 -16.83
C CYS A 339 9.18 7.14 -17.49
N ILE A 340 8.57 7.21 -18.67
CA ILE A 340 8.36 8.46 -19.41
C ILE A 340 7.45 9.42 -18.63
N ALA A 341 6.48 8.91 -17.88
CA ALA A 341 5.61 9.75 -17.05
C ALA A 341 6.38 10.56 -15.99
N HIS A 342 7.36 9.94 -15.33
CA HIS A 342 8.25 10.63 -14.40
C HIS A 342 9.14 11.66 -15.10
N LEU A 343 9.65 11.32 -16.27
CA LEU A 343 10.47 12.24 -17.04
C LEU A 343 9.66 13.47 -17.48
N LEU A 344 8.45 13.29 -17.99
CA LEU A 344 7.55 14.39 -18.35
C LEU A 344 7.22 15.30 -17.16
N ARG A 345 7.00 14.74 -15.96
CA ARG A 345 6.82 15.54 -14.73
C ARG A 345 8.05 16.40 -14.41
N ASN A 346 9.25 15.83 -14.52
CA ASN A 346 10.47 16.61 -14.29
C ASN A 346 10.67 17.72 -15.33
N LEU A 347 10.28 17.49 -16.57
CA LEU A 347 10.32 18.51 -17.62
C LEU A 347 9.26 19.60 -17.41
N ASN A 348 8.10 19.28 -16.82
CA ASN A 348 7.13 20.30 -16.37
C ASN A 348 7.76 21.27 -15.37
N TYR A 349 8.54 20.74 -14.40
CA TYR A 349 9.25 21.60 -13.45
C TYR A 349 10.19 22.59 -14.17
N LEU A 350 10.91 22.13 -15.20
CA LEU A 350 11.77 23.02 -15.98
C LEU A 350 11.00 24.08 -16.75
N ASN A 351 9.81 23.74 -17.28
CA ASN A 351 8.93 24.72 -17.95
C ASN A 351 8.38 25.78 -16.97
N GLU A 352 8.17 25.39 -15.71
CA GLU A 352 7.73 26.32 -14.66
C GLU A 352 8.90 27.19 -14.15
N LEU A 353 10.12 26.61 -14.11
CA LEU A 353 11.33 27.26 -13.63
C LEU A 353 11.81 28.40 -14.58
N ASP A 354 11.62 28.21 -15.88
CA ASP A 354 11.98 29.17 -16.90
C ASP A 354 10.98 29.06 -18.07
N LYS A 355 10.11 30.05 -18.22
CA LYS A 355 9.02 30.05 -19.20
C LYS A 355 9.48 30.47 -20.60
N GLU A 356 10.64 31.12 -20.73
CA GLU A 356 11.14 31.62 -22.01
C GLU A 356 11.94 30.54 -22.76
N GLN A 357 12.43 29.51 -22.07
CA GLN A 357 13.16 28.43 -22.67
C GLN A 357 12.22 27.44 -23.40
N THR A 358 12.72 26.87 -24.48
CA THR A 358 11.97 25.92 -25.32
C THR A 358 12.50 24.49 -25.28
N TRP A 359 13.66 24.26 -24.67
CA TRP A 359 14.34 22.95 -24.66
C TRP A 359 13.48 21.87 -24.01
N SER A 360 12.95 22.12 -22.81
CA SER A 360 12.13 21.14 -22.08
C SER A 360 10.78 20.91 -22.77
N ALA A 361 10.19 21.92 -23.40
CA ALA A 361 8.96 21.77 -24.19
C ALA A 361 9.19 20.88 -25.41
N ARG A 362 10.29 21.08 -26.17
CA ARG A 362 10.67 20.24 -27.32
C ARG A 362 10.99 18.80 -26.89
N MET A 363 11.65 18.62 -25.75
CA MET A 363 11.89 17.29 -25.18
C MET A 363 10.57 16.59 -24.82
N GLN A 364 9.63 17.31 -24.20
CA GLN A 364 8.30 16.76 -23.92
C GLN A 364 7.52 16.40 -25.20
N GLU A 365 7.62 17.22 -26.22
CA GLU A 365 6.98 16.95 -27.51
C GLU A 365 7.51 15.65 -28.14
N LEU A 366 8.85 15.47 -28.17
CA LEU A 366 9.47 14.23 -28.66
C LEU A 366 8.96 13.00 -27.89
N LEU A 367 8.96 13.06 -26.57
CA LEU A 367 8.52 11.95 -25.72
C LEU A 367 7.03 11.64 -25.91
N ARG A 368 6.18 12.67 -26.01
CA ARG A 368 4.74 12.50 -26.26
C ARG A 368 4.47 11.92 -27.65
N LYS A 369 5.18 12.37 -28.68
CA LYS A 369 5.08 11.78 -30.03
C LYS A 369 5.42 10.30 -30.03
N ALA A 370 6.48 9.90 -29.32
CA ALA A 370 6.87 8.49 -29.18
C ALA A 370 5.78 7.65 -28.46
N VAL A 371 5.24 8.16 -27.34
CA VAL A 371 4.15 7.49 -26.62
C VAL A 371 2.87 7.42 -27.48
N HIS A 372 2.56 8.50 -28.20
CA HIS A 372 1.40 8.53 -29.09
C HIS A 372 1.53 7.52 -30.21
N TRP A 373 2.71 7.44 -30.86
CA TRP A 373 3.00 6.44 -31.89
C TRP A 373 2.76 5.01 -31.33
N ARG A 374 3.27 4.69 -30.14
CA ARG A 374 3.04 3.40 -29.48
C ARG A 374 1.56 3.13 -29.25
N ASN A 375 0.79 4.12 -28.80
CA ASN A 375 -0.65 3.98 -28.58
C ASN A 375 -1.45 3.70 -29.85
N GLN A 376 -1.00 4.25 -30.98
CA GLN A 376 -1.60 3.99 -32.30
C GLN A 376 -1.15 2.65 -32.90
N ASN A 377 0.00 2.13 -32.47
CA ASN A 377 0.60 0.90 -32.99
C ASN A 377 0.92 -0.05 -31.81
N PRO A 378 -0.09 -0.58 -31.09
CA PRO A 378 0.09 -1.22 -29.78
C PRO A 378 0.94 -2.50 -29.83
N GLU A 379 0.98 -3.21 -30.96
CA GLU A 379 1.70 -4.50 -31.09
C GLU A 379 2.81 -4.45 -32.14
N VAL A 380 3.18 -3.26 -32.62
CA VAL A 380 4.19 -3.08 -33.66
C VAL A 380 5.53 -2.66 -33.05
N ASN A 381 6.58 -3.41 -33.31
CA ASN A 381 7.94 -3.00 -32.98
C ASN A 381 8.50 -2.10 -34.10
N THR A 382 9.30 -1.10 -33.72
CA THR A 382 9.91 -0.19 -34.70
C THR A 382 11.37 0.05 -34.39
N ASP A 383 12.13 0.40 -35.42
CA ASP A 383 13.48 0.93 -35.26
C ASP A 383 13.44 2.29 -34.53
N THR A 384 14.30 2.46 -33.56
CA THR A 384 14.37 3.64 -32.72
C THR A 384 15.43 4.65 -33.15
N SER A 385 16.17 4.40 -34.23
CA SER A 385 17.29 5.23 -34.68
C SER A 385 16.90 6.70 -34.88
N THR A 386 15.75 6.98 -35.50
CA THR A 386 15.25 8.35 -35.76
C THR A 386 14.87 9.06 -34.45
N TRP A 387 14.29 8.33 -33.50
CA TRP A 387 13.92 8.84 -32.19
C TRP A 387 15.16 9.16 -31.34
N ILE A 388 16.15 8.26 -31.36
CA ILE A 388 17.45 8.44 -30.69
C ILE A 388 18.20 9.62 -31.30
N ALA A 389 18.26 9.74 -32.62
CA ALA A 389 18.90 10.88 -33.28
C ALA A 389 18.23 12.23 -32.91
N SER A 390 16.89 12.25 -32.80
CA SER A 390 16.17 13.43 -32.35
C SER A 390 16.44 13.77 -30.88
N LEU A 391 16.56 12.75 -30.04
CA LEU A 391 16.96 12.89 -28.64
C LEU A 391 18.38 13.43 -28.54
N ASP A 392 19.33 12.87 -29.28
CA ASP A 392 20.74 13.28 -29.28
C ASP A 392 20.89 14.75 -29.69
N LYS A 393 20.12 15.24 -30.65
CA LYS A 393 20.12 16.68 -31.04
C LYS A 393 19.77 17.55 -29.82
N LEU A 394 18.72 17.21 -29.07
CA LEU A 394 18.32 17.95 -27.87
C LEU A 394 19.34 17.81 -26.73
N LEU A 395 19.91 16.63 -26.55
CA LEU A 395 20.92 16.40 -25.51
C LEU A 395 22.25 17.12 -25.76
N ASN A 396 22.59 17.41 -27.03
CA ASN A 396 23.81 18.10 -27.40
C ASN A 396 23.69 19.63 -27.37
N GLU A 397 22.51 20.17 -27.14
CA GLU A 397 22.34 21.62 -27.01
C GLU A 397 23.09 22.16 -25.78
N ASN A 398 23.66 23.36 -25.94
CA ASN A 398 24.30 24.05 -24.82
C ASN A 398 23.25 24.63 -23.88
N LEU A 399 23.22 24.14 -22.64
CA LEU A 399 22.33 24.59 -21.57
C LEU A 399 23.05 25.37 -20.46
N ASP A 400 24.26 25.87 -20.70
CA ASP A 400 25.07 26.50 -19.64
C ASP A 400 24.49 27.83 -19.17
N LYS A 401 23.72 28.52 -20.04
CA LYS A 401 22.98 29.75 -19.70
C LYS A 401 21.77 29.52 -18.79
N PHE A 402 21.29 28.27 -18.68
CA PHE A 402 20.12 27.94 -17.88
C PHE A 402 20.48 27.52 -16.46
N LYS A 403 19.51 27.57 -15.52
CA LYS A 403 19.66 27.15 -14.13
C LYS A 403 20.14 25.68 -14.03
N LYS A 404 20.81 25.33 -12.96
CA LYS A 404 21.42 24.01 -12.69
C LYS A 404 20.49 22.80 -13.00
N PRO A 405 19.17 22.81 -12.69
CA PRO A 405 18.28 21.67 -12.97
C PRO A 405 18.22 21.25 -14.43
N PHE A 406 18.35 22.17 -15.39
CA PHE A 406 18.39 21.83 -16.81
C PHE A 406 19.58 20.93 -17.15
N ARG A 407 20.76 21.31 -16.70
CA ARG A 407 22.01 20.53 -16.90
C ARG A 407 21.94 19.18 -16.20
N GLN A 408 21.34 19.12 -15.00
CA GLN A 408 21.19 17.87 -14.27
C GLN A 408 20.31 16.86 -15.02
N ILE A 409 19.16 17.28 -15.55
CA ILE A 409 18.25 16.41 -16.31
C ILE A 409 18.92 16.00 -17.64
N ARG A 410 19.51 16.94 -18.39
CA ARG A 410 20.26 16.64 -19.61
C ARG A 410 21.36 15.59 -19.37
N ASN A 411 22.21 15.80 -18.36
CA ASN A 411 23.33 14.90 -18.07
C ASN A 411 22.87 13.53 -17.60
N SER A 412 21.74 13.46 -16.86
CA SER A 412 21.11 12.20 -16.51
C SER A 412 20.61 11.46 -17.75
N LEU A 413 19.95 12.17 -18.68
CA LEU A 413 19.46 11.56 -19.91
C LEU A 413 20.57 11.14 -20.86
N ARG A 414 21.69 11.87 -20.91
CA ARG A 414 22.88 11.44 -21.69
C ARG A 414 23.39 10.06 -21.25
N LYS A 415 23.39 9.80 -19.95
CA LYS A 415 23.80 8.50 -19.38
C LYS A 415 22.78 7.39 -19.62
N LEU A 416 21.52 7.75 -19.78
CA LEU A 416 20.37 6.83 -19.85
C LEU A 416 19.66 6.84 -21.21
N LYS A 417 20.28 7.40 -22.25
CA LYS A 417 19.63 7.59 -23.55
C LYS A 417 19.09 6.31 -24.18
N ASP A 418 19.85 5.21 -24.03
CA ASP A 418 19.48 3.90 -24.58
C ASP A 418 18.32 3.23 -23.83
N HIS A 419 17.87 3.84 -22.73
CA HIS A 419 16.77 3.37 -21.91
C HIS A 419 15.49 4.21 -22.07
N VAL A 420 15.47 5.18 -23.00
CA VAL A 420 14.33 6.10 -23.18
C VAL A 420 13.26 5.48 -24.06
N PHE A 421 13.65 4.82 -25.16
CA PHE A 421 12.73 4.40 -26.22
C PHE A 421 12.63 2.87 -26.41
N ARG A 422 13.09 2.07 -25.46
CA ARG A 422 12.97 0.60 -25.54
C ARG A 422 11.53 0.10 -25.68
N PHE A 423 10.57 0.85 -25.18
CA PHE A 423 9.16 0.56 -25.34
C PHE A 423 8.68 0.65 -26.83
N LEU A 424 9.48 1.22 -27.72
CA LEU A 424 9.23 1.20 -29.15
C LEU A 424 9.86 -0.03 -29.83
N GLU A 425 10.98 -0.53 -29.30
CA GLU A 425 11.69 -1.71 -29.81
C GLU A 425 10.93 -3.01 -29.54
N ASP A 426 10.24 -3.07 -28.39
CA ASP A 426 9.43 -4.22 -27.98
C ASP A 426 8.11 -3.73 -27.37
N TYR A 427 7.00 -4.04 -28.04
CA TYR A 427 5.66 -3.60 -27.63
C TYR A 427 5.23 -4.10 -26.25
N ARG A 428 5.84 -5.17 -25.75
CA ARG A 428 5.60 -5.70 -24.41
C ARG A 428 6.12 -4.78 -23.29
N ILE A 429 7.09 -3.91 -23.61
CA ILE A 429 7.70 -2.99 -22.67
C ILE A 429 6.76 -1.77 -22.51
N PRO A 430 6.26 -1.48 -21.30
CA PRO A 430 5.43 -0.30 -21.08
C PRO A 430 6.28 0.99 -21.08
N SER A 431 5.76 2.06 -21.66
CA SER A 431 6.41 3.37 -21.65
C SER A 431 6.45 4.03 -20.26
N HIS A 432 5.69 3.51 -19.30
CA HIS A 432 5.57 4.08 -17.95
C HIS A 432 5.41 3.00 -16.88
N ASN A 433 5.75 3.34 -15.64
CA ASN A 433 5.72 2.43 -14.49
C ASN A 433 4.44 2.56 -13.63
N ASN A 434 3.34 3.07 -14.20
CA ASN A 434 2.10 3.34 -13.45
C ASN A 434 1.49 2.08 -12.82
N ALA A 435 1.71 0.90 -13.42
CA ALA A 435 1.22 -0.36 -12.86
C ALA A 435 1.91 -0.69 -11.53
N SER A 436 3.23 -0.53 -11.44
CA SER A 436 3.99 -0.73 -10.20
C SER A 436 3.62 0.34 -9.16
N GLU A 437 3.54 1.62 -9.56
CA GLU A 437 3.09 2.70 -8.69
C GLU A 437 1.68 2.42 -8.12
N GLY A 438 0.77 1.93 -8.97
CA GLY A 438 -0.60 1.56 -8.59
C GLY A 438 -0.63 0.41 -7.58
N GLY A 439 0.13 -0.65 -7.85
CA GLY A 439 0.22 -1.84 -7.00
C GLY A 439 0.80 -1.54 -5.62
N ILE A 440 1.86 -0.73 -5.56
CA ILE A 440 2.49 -0.41 -4.27
C ILE A 440 1.74 0.67 -3.47
N ARG A 441 0.86 1.45 -4.11
CA ARG A 441 0.08 2.51 -3.45
C ARG A 441 -0.79 2.00 -2.31
N ILE A 442 -1.22 0.74 -2.35
CA ILE A 442 -2.02 0.10 -1.30
C ILE A 442 -1.36 0.24 0.09
N ILE A 443 -0.02 0.17 0.16
CA ILE A 443 0.75 0.35 1.39
C ILE A 443 0.52 1.75 1.99
N LYS A 444 0.50 2.79 1.15
CA LYS A 444 0.24 4.16 1.62
C LYS A 444 -1.21 4.32 2.10
N VAL A 445 -2.15 3.65 1.44
CA VAL A 445 -3.55 3.64 1.87
C VAL A 445 -3.67 2.95 3.24
N LYS A 446 -3.05 1.78 3.41
CA LYS A 446 -3.02 1.04 4.67
C LYS A 446 -2.40 1.88 5.79
N GLN A 447 -1.23 2.48 5.53
CA GLN A 447 -0.57 3.35 6.51
C GLN A 447 -1.42 4.55 6.93
N LYS A 448 -2.10 5.23 5.99
CA LYS A 448 -2.99 6.35 6.29
C LYS A 448 -4.20 5.95 7.13
N ARG A 449 -4.73 4.73 6.92
CA ARG A 449 -5.93 4.22 7.62
C ARG A 449 -5.63 3.63 9.00
N SER A 450 -4.46 2.99 9.16
CA SER A 450 -4.09 2.24 10.38
C SER A 450 -2.87 2.79 11.11
N GLY A 451 -2.28 3.91 10.66
CA GLY A 451 -1.08 4.50 11.27
C GLY A 451 0.21 3.71 11.01
N GLY A 452 0.16 2.62 10.25
CA GLY A 452 1.26 1.71 9.96
C GLY A 452 0.97 0.29 10.45
N PHE A 453 2.01 -0.54 10.40
CA PHE A 453 1.94 -1.91 10.91
C PHE A 453 2.57 -2.00 12.31
N ARG A 454 2.11 -2.95 13.13
CA ARG A 454 2.62 -3.16 14.48
C ARG A 454 3.70 -4.25 14.58
N SER A 455 3.81 -5.12 13.56
CA SER A 455 4.80 -6.18 13.47
C SER A 455 5.23 -6.40 12.02
N ASP A 456 6.46 -6.91 11.84
CA ASP A 456 6.97 -7.30 10.51
C ASP A 456 6.09 -8.40 9.92
N GLN A 457 5.74 -9.45 10.70
CA GLN A 457 4.86 -10.53 10.25
C GLN A 457 3.51 -10.02 9.74
N GLY A 458 2.85 -9.09 10.48
CA GLY A 458 1.56 -8.54 10.01
C GLY A 458 1.67 -7.70 8.74
N ALA A 459 2.83 -7.14 8.45
CA ALA A 459 3.08 -6.45 7.19
C ALA A 459 3.42 -7.45 6.07
N GLU A 460 4.16 -8.51 6.35
CA GLU A 460 4.44 -9.60 5.40
C GLU A 460 3.15 -10.31 4.99
N ASP A 461 2.31 -10.72 5.95
CA ASP A 461 1.00 -11.32 5.68
C ASP A 461 0.14 -10.44 4.79
N PHE A 462 0.08 -9.13 5.10
CA PHE A 462 -0.68 -8.17 4.30
C PHE A 462 -0.16 -8.10 2.85
N LEU A 463 1.15 -8.04 2.65
CA LEU A 463 1.77 -7.95 1.33
C LEU A 463 1.62 -9.24 0.54
N ALA A 464 1.77 -10.41 1.17
CA ALA A 464 1.57 -11.70 0.54
C ALA A 464 0.12 -11.85 0.04
N ILE A 465 -0.88 -11.57 0.90
CA ILE A 465 -2.29 -11.63 0.53
C ILE A 465 -2.60 -10.61 -0.58
N HIS A 466 -2.02 -9.39 -0.50
CA HIS A 466 -2.18 -8.39 -1.54
C HIS A 466 -1.62 -8.85 -2.89
N SER A 467 -0.46 -9.50 -2.91
CA SER A 467 0.15 -10.07 -4.12
C SER A 467 -0.79 -11.05 -4.82
N VAL A 468 -1.42 -11.95 -4.06
CA VAL A 468 -2.39 -12.92 -4.58
C VAL A 468 -3.65 -12.22 -5.10
N ALA A 469 -4.21 -11.30 -4.31
CA ALA A 469 -5.44 -10.59 -4.67
C ALA A 469 -5.25 -9.67 -5.90
N ASP A 470 -4.10 -8.99 -6.03
CA ASP A 470 -3.81 -8.13 -7.18
C ASP A 470 -3.50 -8.97 -8.43
N THR A 471 -2.81 -10.10 -8.28
CA THR A 471 -2.60 -11.08 -9.35
C THR A 471 -3.94 -11.61 -9.87
N ALA A 472 -4.87 -11.98 -9.00
CA ALA A 472 -6.21 -12.39 -9.39
C ALA A 472 -6.93 -11.30 -10.19
N LYS A 473 -6.91 -10.06 -9.70
CA LYS A 473 -7.50 -8.89 -10.39
C LYS A 473 -6.90 -8.69 -11.79
N LYS A 474 -5.59 -8.80 -11.95
CA LYS A 474 -4.92 -8.66 -13.26
C LYS A 474 -5.37 -9.70 -14.28
N ASN A 475 -5.71 -10.89 -13.80
CA ASN A 475 -6.23 -11.98 -14.61
C ASN A 475 -7.76 -12.04 -14.67
N GLN A 476 -8.45 -10.94 -14.28
CA GLN A 476 -9.92 -10.81 -14.31
C GLN A 476 -10.66 -11.79 -13.38
N TYR A 477 -9.96 -12.38 -12.41
CA TYR A 477 -10.58 -13.20 -11.37
C TYR A 477 -11.09 -12.33 -10.21
N SER A 478 -12.09 -12.86 -9.52
CA SER A 478 -12.59 -12.26 -8.29
C SER A 478 -11.51 -12.24 -7.20
N ARG A 479 -11.25 -11.07 -6.63
CA ARG A 479 -10.36 -10.95 -5.46
C ARG A 479 -10.95 -11.64 -4.23
N TRP A 480 -12.28 -11.73 -4.14
CA TRP A 480 -12.96 -12.47 -3.08
C TRP A 480 -12.63 -13.95 -3.17
N ASP A 481 -12.77 -14.56 -4.36
CA ASP A 481 -12.49 -15.98 -4.55
C ASP A 481 -11.01 -16.31 -4.35
N ALA A 482 -10.13 -15.41 -4.76
CA ALA A 482 -8.70 -15.54 -4.48
C ALA A 482 -8.40 -15.54 -2.98
N VAL A 483 -9.06 -14.67 -2.20
CA VAL A 483 -8.93 -14.64 -0.74
C VAL A 483 -9.61 -15.85 -0.09
N LEU A 484 -10.74 -16.33 -0.61
CA LEU A 484 -11.42 -17.54 -0.13
C LEU A 484 -10.50 -18.77 -0.24
N ALA A 485 -9.71 -18.87 -1.31
CA ALA A 485 -8.74 -19.94 -1.48
C ALA A 485 -7.58 -19.92 -0.45
N LEU A 486 -7.37 -18.79 0.22
CA LEU A 486 -6.36 -18.62 1.28
C LEU A 486 -6.89 -18.96 2.69
N VAL A 487 -8.17 -19.21 2.87
CA VAL A 487 -8.80 -19.43 4.19
C VAL A 487 -9.06 -20.94 4.49
#